data_ac546462811835d1035fb23ee0eb98d7
#
_entry.id   ac546462811835d1035fb23ee0eb98d7
#
_cell.length_a   1.000
_cell.length_b   1.000
_cell.length_c   1.000
_cell.angle_alpha   90.00
_cell.angle_beta   90.00
_cell.angle_gamma   90.00
#
_symmetry.space_group_name_H-M   'P 1'
#
loop_
_entity.id
_entity.type
_entity.pdbx_description
1 polymer ?
#
loop_
_entity_poly.entity_id
_entity_poly.type
_entity_poly.pdbx_seq_one_letter_code
_entity_poly.pdbx_strand_id
1 'polypeptide(L)'
;RPQFGGTATVRLVIADDDRDDDALFKASEGVDPQNITLGQGDVCEGLEIAVLAMRPGEGSIVKCDGAYGDPCYAVRKVGLGPSIRAAVRLDAVTDGDEDAAYLKERGAMLLGEGECRRAEACFTRAARRAEAQLKALDEDDDEAFAKLKDVLARCLLNVALCCMKRNGR
;
A
#
# COMPACT_ATOMS: atom_id res chain seq x y z
N ARG A 1 -4.93 -11.71 -2.99
CA ARG A 1 -4.41 -10.44 -3.53
C ARG A 1 -3.76 -9.64 -2.41
N PRO A 2 -2.70 -8.89 -2.71
CA PRO A 2 -2.10 -7.99 -1.74
C PRO A 2 -3.12 -6.98 -1.18
N GLN A 3 -2.89 -6.53 0.03
CA GLN A 3 -3.68 -5.48 0.67
C GLN A 3 -2.75 -4.38 1.19
N PHE A 4 -3.25 -3.15 1.28
CA PHE A 4 -2.51 -2.05 1.90
C PHE A 4 -2.06 -2.42 3.32
N GLY A 5 -0.79 -2.12 3.66
CA GLY A 5 -0.13 -2.47 4.91
C GLY A 5 0.37 -3.93 4.95
N GLY A 6 0.04 -4.76 3.96
CA GLY A 6 0.68 -6.06 3.76
C GLY A 6 2.07 -5.90 3.16
N THR A 7 2.91 -6.90 3.35
CA THR A 7 4.22 -6.97 2.71
C THR A 7 4.11 -7.81 1.44
N ALA A 8 4.52 -7.23 0.33
CA ALA A 8 4.65 -7.93 -0.94
C ALA A 8 6.13 -8.20 -1.24
N THR A 9 6.46 -9.44 -1.53
CA THR A 9 7.79 -9.83 -2.02
C THR A 9 7.76 -9.72 -3.54
N VAL A 10 8.52 -8.76 -4.08
CA VAL A 10 8.50 -8.44 -5.52
C VAL A 10 9.91 -8.48 -6.10
N ARG A 11 10.01 -8.84 -7.39
CA ARG A 11 11.19 -8.57 -8.21
C ARG A 11 10.85 -7.38 -9.09
N LEU A 12 11.63 -6.33 -8.97
CA LEU A 12 11.35 -5.05 -9.61
C LEU A 12 12.57 -4.58 -10.41
N VAL A 13 12.37 -4.34 -11.70
CA VAL A 13 13.33 -3.66 -12.57
C VAL A 13 12.67 -2.40 -13.10
N ILE A 14 13.27 -1.26 -12.84
CA ILE A 14 12.80 0.03 -13.34
C ILE A 14 13.73 0.47 -14.47
N ALA A 15 13.16 0.97 -15.54
CA ALA A 15 13.89 1.48 -16.69
C ALA A 15 13.25 2.77 -17.23
N ASP A 16 14.04 3.48 -18.03
CA ASP A 16 13.50 4.56 -18.86
C ASP A 16 12.53 4.03 -19.92
N ASP A 17 11.67 4.90 -20.43
CA ASP A 17 10.51 4.56 -21.27
C ASP A 17 10.86 3.84 -22.61
N ASP A 18 12.12 3.86 -23.03
CA ASP A 18 12.56 3.36 -24.35
C ASP A 18 12.99 1.88 -24.39
N ARG A 19 12.97 1.17 -23.25
CA ARG A 19 13.34 -0.24 -23.23
C ARG A 19 12.22 -1.13 -23.77
N ASP A 20 12.63 -2.17 -24.52
CA ASP A 20 11.75 -3.24 -24.96
C ASP A 20 11.16 -4.00 -23.75
N ASP A 21 9.83 -4.24 -23.78
CA ASP A 21 9.09 -4.90 -22.71
C ASP A 21 9.59 -6.31 -22.41
N ASP A 22 9.87 -7.09 -23.43
CA ASP A 22 10.34 -8.48 -23.30
C ASP A 22 11.72 -8.51 -22.63
N ALA A 23 12.62 -7.60 -23.03
CA ALA A 23 13.94 -7.47 -22.42
C ALA A 23 13.85 -7.01 -20.96
N LEU A 24 12.95 -6.08 -20.65
CA LEU A 24 12.73 -5.60 -19.30
C LEU A 24 12.14 -6.70 -18.40
N PHE A 25 11.16 -7.43 -18.91
CA PHE A 25 10.53 -8.53 -18.19
C PHE A 25 11.52 -9.67 -17.92
N LYS A 26 12.34 -10.04 -18.91
CA LYS A 26 13.38 -11.03 -18.75
C LYS A 26 14.45 -10.61 -17.74
N ALA A 27 14.80 -9.32 -17.71
CA ALA A 27 15.75 -8.79 -16.73
C ALA A 27 15.22 -8.96 -15.28
N SER A 28 13.92 -8.90 -15.06
CA SER A 28 13.33 -9.07 -13.73
C SER A 28 13.48 -10.50 -13.17
N GLU A 29 13.74 -11.50 -14.02
CA GLU A 29 13.97 -12.89 -13.59
C GLU A 29 15.27 -13.07 -12.82
N GLY A 30 16.30 -12.27 -13.15
CA GLY A 30 17.61 -12.30 -12.52
C GLY A 30 17.78 -11.40 -11.30
N VAL A 31 16.74 -10.68 -10.91
CA VAL A 31 16.81 -9.75 -9.77
C VAL A 31 16.41 -10.44 -8.49
N ASP A 32 17.14 -10.17 -7.42
CA ASP A 32 16.80 -10.65 -6.08
C ASP A 32 15.44 -10.10 -5.62
N PRO A 33 14.61 -10.93 -5.00
CA PRO A 33 13.35 -10.48 -4.43
C PRO A 33 13.57 -9.44 -3.33
N GLN A 34 12.75 -8.41 -3.34
CA GLN A 34 12.73 -7.39 -2.28
C GLN A 34 11.34 -7.29 -1.66
N ASN A 35 11.30 -6.97 -0.38
CA ASN A 35 10.05 -6.76 0.32
C ASN A 35 9.67 -5.28 0.26
N ILE A 36 8.43 -5.02 -0.14
CA ILE A 36 7.81 -3.69 -0.11
C ILE A 36 6.58 -3.74 0.80
N THR A 37 6.42 -2.72 1.62
CA THR A 37 5.21 -2.57 2.45
C THR A 37 4.24 -1.65 1.73
N LEU A 38 3.11 -2.21 1.35
CA LEU A 38 2.10 -1.49 0.57
C LEU A 38 1.45 -0.38 1.40
N GLY A 39 1.43 0.83 0.86
CA GLY A 39 0.92 2.02 1.54
C GLY A 39 1.95 2.80 2.35
N GLN A 40 3.22 2.37 2.39
CA GLN A 40 4.28 3.10 3.09
C GLN A 40 5.13 4.01 2.19
N GLY A 41 4.92 3.94 0.87
CA GLY A 41 5.69 4.75 -0.08
C GLY A 41 7.05 4.16 -0.42
N ASP A 42 7.25 2.88 -0.22
CA ASP A 42 8.47 2.15 -0.63
C ASP A 42 8.65 2.21 -2.16
N VAL A 43 7.54 2.26 -2.89
CA VAL A 43 7.50 2.44 -4.34
C VAL A 43 6.49 3.53 -4.72
N CYS A 44 6.51 4.01 -5.96
CA CYS A 44 5.54 5.01 -6.42
C CYS A 44 4.10 4.46 -6.41
N GLU A 45 3.12 5.38 -6.32
CA GLU A 45 1.70 5.01 -6.22
C GLU A 45 1.24 4.10 -7.36
N GLY A 46 1.71 4.35 -8.58
CA GLY A 46 1.36 3.52 -9.75
C GLY A 46 1.84 2.08 -9.62
N LEU A 47 3.05 1.86 -9.10
CA LEU A 47 3.56 0.51 -8.82
C LEU A 47 2.81 -0.16 -7.68
N GLU A 48 2.45 0.57 -6.62
CA GLU A 48 1.63 0.04 -5.53
C GLU A 48 0.26 -0.43 -6.04
N ILE A 49 -0.40 0.38 -6.89
CA ILE A 49 -1.70 0.03 -7.50
C ILE A 49 -1.57 -1.23 -8.35
N ALA A 50 -0.50 -1.34 -9.15
CA ALA A 50 -0.26 -2.51 -9.97
C ALA A 50 -0.08 -3.78 -9.11
N VAL A 51 0.77 -3.72 -8.09
CA VAL A 51 1.01 -4.85 -7.17
C VAL A 51 -0.28 -5.26 -6.46
N LEU A 52 -1.12 -4.30 -6.02
CA LEU A 52 -2.41 -4.57 -5.39
C LEU A 52 -3.39 -5.32 -6.31
N ALA A 53 -3.27 -5.15 -7.62
CA ALA A 53 -4.10 -5.85 -8.61
C ALA A 53 -3.61 -7.28 -8.91
N MET A 54 -2.31 -7.57 -8.68
CA MET A 54 -1.64 -8.82 -9.03
C MET A 54 -1.99 -9.97 -8.07
N ARG A 55 -1.70 -11.19 -8.52
CA ARG A 55 -1.69 -12.41 -7.71
C ARG A 55 -0.26 -12.91 -7.56
N PRO A 56 0.08 -13.60 -6.46
CA PRO A 56 1.36 -14.28 -6.35
C PRO A 56 1.64 -15.17 -7.57
N GLY A 57 2.84 -15.07 -8.11
CA GLY A 57 3.28 -15.71 -9.35
C GLY A 57 3.01 -14.91 -10.62
N GLU A 58 2.25 -13.82 -10.57
CA GLU A 58 2.05 -12.94 -11.72
C GLU A 58 3.23 -12.00 -11.95
N GLY A 59 3.45 -11.67 -13.23
CA GLY A 59 4.35 -10.62 -13.66
C GLY A 59 3.66 -9.64 -14.60
N SER A 60 4.05 -8.39 -14.57
CA SER A 60 3.46 -7.33 -15.40
C SER A 60 4.48 -6.26 -15.74
N ILE A 61 4.29 -5.65 -16.90
CA ILE A 61 4.94 -4.38 -17.24
C ILE A 61 4.00 -3.25 -16.79
N VAL A 62 4.53 -2.35 -16.00
CA VAL A 62 3.81 -1.21 -15.44
C VAL A 62 4.41 0.07 -16.01
N LYS A 63 3.57 0.90 -16.59
CA LYS A 63 3.94 2.23 -17.04
C LYS A 63 3.23 3.24 -16.13
N CYS A 64 4.00 4.14 -15.53
CA CYS A 64 3.49 5.17 -14.65
C CYS A 64 3.89 6.54 -15.21
N ASP A 65 2.91 7.36 -15.53
CA ASP A 65 3.07 8.71 -16.06
C ASP A 65 2.55 9.76 -15.10
N GLY A 66 3.14 10.96 -15.13
CA GLY A 66 2.68 12.12 -14.38
C GLY A 66 2.67 11.90 -12.87
N ALA A 67 1.56 12.23 -12.20
CA ALA A 67 1.43 12.15 -10.75
C ALA A 67 1.56 10.73 -10.17
N TYR A 68 1.29 9.70 -10.96
CA TYR A 68 1.44 8.30 -10.54
C TYR A 68 2.87 7.79 -10.66
N GLY A 69 3.69 8.45 -11.47
CA GLY A 69 5.12 8.21 -11.61
C GLY A 69 5.95 9.16 -10.75
N ASP A 70 5.32 10.10 -10.02
CA ASP A 70 6.05 11.02 -9.14
C ASP A 70 6.89 10.21 -8.17
N PRO A 71 8.22 10.38 -8.22
CA PRO A 71 9.12 9.46 -7.56
C PRO A 71 8.92 9.52 -6.07
N CYS A 72 8.45 8.42 -5.50
CA CYS A 72 8.68 8.12 -4.10
C CYS A 72 10.20 8.15 -3.83
N TYR A 73 10.58 8.26 -2.58
CA TYR A 73 11.97 8.42 -2.14
C TYR A 73 12.95 7.42 -2.80
N ALA A 74 12.51 6.20 -3.10
CA ALA A 74 13.34 5.18 -3.74
C ALA A 74 13.68 5.50 -5.21
N VAL A 75 12.75 6.09 -5.96
CA VAL A 75 12.92 6.44 -7.38
C VAL A 75 13.69 7.76 -7.55
N ARG A 76 13.55 8.71 -6.62
CA ARG A 76 14.36 9.94 -6.61
C ARG A 76 15.86 9.66 -6.54
N LYS A 77 16.27 8.56 -5.91
CA LYS A 77 17.67 8.13 -5.87
C LYS A 77 18.22 7.67 -7.21
N VAL A 78 17.38 7.27 -8.16
CA VAL A 78 17.79 6.71 -9.45
C VAL A 78 17.80 7.78 -10.56
N GLY A 79 17.30 9.01 -10.29
CA GLY A 79 17.34 10.12 -11.25
C GLY A 79 16.46 9.91 -12.49
N LEU A 80 15.43 9.06 -12.40
CA LEU A 80 14.49 8.80 -13.48
C LEU A 80 13.54 9.98 -13.67
N GLY A 81 13.11 10.18 -14.93
CA GLY A 81 12.19 11.26 -15.32
C GLY A 81 10.75 11.06 -14.80
N PRO A 82 9.83 11.93 -15.20
CA PRO A 82 8.43 11.90 -14.72
C PRO A 82 7.61 10.70 -15.21
N SER A 83 8.15 9.91 -16.12
CA SER A 83 7.57 8.65 -16.60
C SER A 83 8.51 7.50 -16.24
N ILE A 84 7.97 6.47 -15.64
CA ILE A 84 8.72 5.24 -15.34
C ILE A 84 8.06 4.04 -15.98
N ARG A 85 8.89 3.11 -16.44
CA ARG A 85 8.48 1.80 -16.92
C ARG A 85 9.14 0.73 -16.05
N ALA A 86 8.37 -0.21 -15.57
CA ALA A 86 8.87 -1.20 -14.65
C ALA A 86 8.35 -2.59 -14.99
N ALA A 87 9.24 -3.59 -14.96
CA ALA A 87 8.83 -4.98 -14.85
C ALA A 87 8.69 -5.35 -13.38
N VAL A 88 7.52 -5.83 -13.01
CA VAL A 88 7.20 -6.26 -11.64
C VAL A 88 6.78 -7.71 -11.67
N ARG A 89 7.39 -8.54 -10.82
CA ARG A 89 6.93 -9.91 -10.54
C ARG A 89 6.57 -10.00 -9.06
N LEU A 90 5.39 -10.49 -8.77
CA LEU A 90 4.92 -10.67 -7.40
C LEU A 90 5.17 -12.12 -6.99
N ASP A 91 6.18 -12.36 -6.16
CA ASP A 91 6.54 -13.71 -5.70
C ASP A 91 5.64 -14.17 -4.55
N ALA A 92 5.45 -13.32 -3.53
CA ALA A 92 4.66 -13.66 -2.35
C ALA A 92 3.97 -12.43 -1.77
N VAL A 93 2.97 -12.70 -0.94
CA VAL A 93 2.26 -11.70 -0.13
C VAL A 93 2.13 -12.24 1.27
N THR A 94 2.51 -11.43 2.24
CA THR A 94 2.19 -11.65 3.65
C THR A 94 1.26 -10.55 4.11
N ASP A 95 0.13 -10.93 4.68
CA ASP A 95 -0.72 -9.98 5.39
C ASP A 95 0.08 -9.50 6.59
N GLY A 96 0.29 -8.20 6.70
CA GLY A 96 0.96 -7.62 7.85
C GLY A 96 0.17 -7.91 9.11
N ASP A 97 0.87 -8.32 10.16
CA ASP A 97 0.33 -8.55 11.53
C ASP A 97 0.14 -7.22 12.29
N GLU A 98 -0.01 -6.11 11.55
CA GLU A 98 -0.09 -4.80 12.16
C GLU A 98 -1.37 -4.65 12.99
N ASP A 99 -1.20 -4.16 14.21
CA ASP A 99 -2.28 -3.85 15.13
C ASP A 99 -3.18 -2.72 14.58
N ALA A 100 -4.46 -2.76 14.95
CA ALA A 100 -5.43 -1.75 14.56
C ALA A 100 -5.03 -0.33 15.03
N ALA A 101 -4.40 -0.22 16.20
CA ALA A 101 -3.90 1.05 16.73
C ALA A 101 -2.77 1.62 15.87
N TYR A 102 -1.79 0.79 15.50
CA TYR A 102 -0.68 1.20 14.61
C TYR A 102 -1.21 1.69 13.25
N LEU A 103 -2.10 0.93 12.63
CA LEU A 103 -2.70 1.31 11.34
C LEU A 103 -3.47 2.63 11.42
N LYS A 104 -4.18 2.87 12.53
CA LYS A 104 -4.89 4.13 12.78
C LYS A 104 -3.90 5.31 12.87
N GLU A 105 -2.82 5.17 13.62
CA GLU A 105 -1.78 6.21 13.75
C GLU A 105 -1.11 6.50 12.42
N ARG A 106 -0.77 5.46 11.68
CA ARG A 106 -0.19 5.60 10.33
C ARG A 106 -1.15 6.34 9.39
N GLY A 107 -2.44 5.99 9.41
CA GLY A 107 -3.47 6.69 8.65
C GLY A 107 -3.58 8.17 9.01
N ALA A 108 -3.45 8.51 10.30
CA ALA A 108 -3.48 9.90 10.76
C ALA A 108 -2.26 10.71 10.24
N MET A 109 -1.07 10.13 10.24
CA MET A 109 0.13 10.76 9.66
C MET A 109 -0.07 11.05 8.17
N LEU A 110 -0.46 10.03 7.38
CA LEU A 110 -0.71 10.16 5.96
C LEU A 110 -1.79 11.21 5.62
N LEU A 111 -2.83 11.29 6.45
CA LEU A 111 -3.87 12.31 6.30
C LEU A 111 -3.33 13.73 6.55
N GLY A 112 -2.42 13.87 7.51
CA GLY A 112 -1.70 15.12 7.78
C GLY A 112 -0.80 15.55 6.62
N GLU A 113 -0.20 14.60 5.94
CA GLU A 113 0.64 14.80 4.73
C GLU A 113 -0.19 15.07 3.46
N GLY A 114 -1.51 14.96 3.53
CA GLY A 114 -2.42 15.15 2.39
C GLY A 114 -2.62 13.89 1.53
N GLU A 115 -2.03 12.76 1.90
CA GLU A 115 -2.09 11.47 1.23
C GLU A 115 -3.44 10.74 1.49
N CYS A 116 -4.55 11.40 1.09
CA CYS A 116 -5.90 10.96 1.48
C CYS A 116 -6.25 9.53 1.07
N ARG A 117 -5.77 9.05 -0.11
CA ARG A 117 -6.05 7.67 -0.56
C ARG A 117 -5.34 6.63 0.31
N ARG A 118 -4.08 6.87 0.65
CA ARG A 118 -3.29 5.99 1.51
C ARG A 118 -3.81 5.99 2.93
N ALA A 119 -4.17 7.18 3.45
CA ALA A 119 -4.80 7.33 4.75
C ALA A 119 -6.11 6.54 4.84
N GLU A 120 -6.99 6.67 3.83
CA GLU A 120 -8.25 5.91 3.73
C GLU A 120 -8.01 4.40 3.78
N ALA A 121 -7.02 3.91 3.05
CA ALA A 121 -6.66 2.49 3.05
C ALA A 121 -6.18 2.01 4.43
N CYS A 122 -5.32 2.77 5.11
CA CYS A 122 -4.87 2.46 6.48
C CYS A 122 -6.04 2.44 7.47
N PHE A 123 -6.91 3.43 7.44
CA PHE A 123 -8.08 3.48 8.33
C PHE A 123 -9.08 2.36 8.06
N THR A 124 -9.32 2.03 6.79
CA THR A 124 -10.21 0.91 6.42
C THR A 124 -9.67 -0.41 6.95
N ARG A 125 -8.36 -0.62 6.85
CA ARG A 125 -7.72 -1.82 7.38
C ARG A 125 -7.74 -1.85 8.90
N ALA A 126 -7.44 -0.72 9.56
CA ALA A 126 -7.54 -0.60 11.01
C ALA A 126 -8.95 -0.95 11.51
N ALA A 127 -9.99 -0.46 10.83
CA ALA A 127 -11.37 -0.78 11.16
C ALA A 127 -11.66 -2.29 11.05
N ARG A 128 -11.24 -2.93 9.95
CA ARG A 128 -11.42 -4.39 9.77
C ARG A 128 -10.67 -5.21 10.83
N ARG A 129 -9.47 -4.78 11.21
CA ARG A 129 -8.70 -5.44 12.29
C ARG A 129 -9.41 -5.27 13.64
N ALA A 130 -9.86 -4.06 13.97
CA ALA A 130 -10.61 -3.81 15.20
C ALA A 130 -11.91 -4.64 15.25
N GLU A 131 -12.65 -4.75 14.14
CA GLU A 131 -13.82 -5.62 14.04
C GLU A 131 -13.49 -7.09 14.26
N ALA A 132 -12.39 -7.59 13.69
CA ALA A 132 -11.95 -8.96 13.87
C ALA A 132 -11.52 -9.23 15.31
N GLN A 133 -10.81 -8.30 15.93
CA GLN A 133 -10.43 -8.37 17.35
C GLN A 133 -11.63 -8.33 18.27
N LEU A 134 -12.63 -7.47 18.01
CA LEU A 134 -13.88 -7.43 18.76
C LEU A 134 -14.66 -8.75 18.71
N LYS A 135 -14.64 -9.45 17.57
CA LYS A 135 -15.29 -10.75 17.43
C LYS A 135 -14.55 -11.89 18.14
N ALA A 136 -13.26 -11.71 18.38
CA ALA A 136 -12.41 -12.70 19.04
C ALA A 136 -12.24 -12.46 20.54
N LEU A 137 -12.74 -11.32 21.05
CA LEU A 137 -12.67 -10.97 22.47
C LEU A 137 -13.70 -11.79 23.26
N ASP A 138 -13.29 -12.23 24.46
CA ASP A 138 -14.22 -12.80 25.43
C ASP A 138 -15.19 -11.73 25.93
N GLU A 139 -16.46 -12.10 26.16
CA GLU A 139 -17.55 -11.19 26.54
C GLU A 139 -17.30 -10.47 27.88
N ASP A 140 -16.33 -10.95 28.69
CA ASP A 140 -16.04 -10.43 30.03
C ASP A 140 -14.97 -9.31 30.06
N ASP A 141 -14.34 -8.94 28.93
CA ASP A 141 -13.32 -7.87 28.87
C ASP A 141 -13.89 -6.53 28.39
N ASP A 142 -14.71 -5.92 29.25
CA ASP A 142 -15.37 -4.64 28.95
C ASP A 142 -14.39 -3.51 28.60
N GLU A 143 -13.19 -3.48 29.19
CA GLU A 143 -12.20 -2.42 28.93
C GLU A 143 -11.57 -2.56 27.53
N ALA A 144 -11.15 -3.75 27.17
CA ALA A 144 -10.61 -4.00 25.83
C ALA A 144 -11.68 -3.79 24.76
N PHE A 145 -12.92 -4.21 25.03
CA PHE A 145 -14.07 -4.01 24.16
C PHE A 145 -14.35 -2.52 23.91
N ALA A 146 -14.36 -1.70 24.96
CA ALA A 146 -14.57 -0.26 24.83
C ALA A 146 -13.43 0.41 24.02
N LYS A 147 -12.18 0.03 24.27
CA LYS A 147 -11.01 0.54 23.51
C LYS A 147 -11.10 0.20 22.02
N LEU A 148 -11.42 -1.03 21.69
CA LEU A 148 -11.52 -1.46 20.28
C LEU A 148 -12.69 -0.79 19.56
N LYS A 149 -13.82 -0.58 20.24
CA LYS A 149 -14.95 0.19 19.70
C LYS A 149 -14.56 1.64 19.41
N ASP A 150 -13.81 2.31 20.29
CA ASP A 150 -13.32 3.66 20.05
C ASP A 150 -12.39 3.71 18.83
N VAL A 151 -11.45 2.76 18.72
CA VAL A 151 -10.57 2.65 17.55
C VAL A 151 -11.38 2.48 16.27
N LEU A 152 -12.34 1.56 16.26
CA LEU A 152 -13.21 1.29 15.10
C LEU A 152 -13.99 2.56 14.71
N ALA A 153 -14.65 3.22 15.65
CA ALA A 153 -15.43 4.43 15.39
C ALA A 153 -14.56 5.55 14.79
N ARG A 154 -13.39 5.80 15.37
CA ARG A 154 -12.44 6.82 14.86
C ARG A 154 -11.92 6.48 13.47
N CYS A 155 -11.63 5.21 13.19
CA CYS A 155 -11.20 4.79 11.86
C CYS A 155 -12.30 5.03 10.82
N LEU A 156 -13.55 4.69 11.10
CA LEU A 156 -14.68 4.91 10.20
C LEU A 156 -14.94 6.40 9.93
N LEU A 157 -14.84 7.24 10.96
CA LEU A 157 -14.94 8.70 10.81
C LEU A 157 -13.82 9.25 9.94
N ASN A 158 -12.59 8.77 10.10
CA ASN A 158 -11.45 9.20 9.29
C ASN A 158 -11.55 8.72 7.85
N VAL A 159 -12.10 7.53 7.59
CA VAL A 159 -12.42 7.07 6.22
C VAL A 159 -13.39 8.05 5.56
N ALA A 160 -14.47 8.41 6.24
CA ALA A 160 -15.42 9.39 5.72
C ALA A 160 -14.75 10.76 5.45
N LEU A 161 -13.88 11.22 6.34
CA LEU A 161 -13.11 12.46 6.16
C LEU A 161 -12.18 12.39 4.95
N CYS A 162 -11.49 11.28 4.72
CA CYS A 162 -10.64 11.07 3.55
C CYS A 162 -11.47 11.14 2.25
N CYS A 163 -12.63 10.48 2.24
CA CYS A 163 -13.55 10.52 1.11
C CYS A 163 -14.04 11.94 0.82
N MET A 164 -14.40 12.71 1.85
CA MET A 164 -14.84 14.10 1.70
C MET A 164 -13.71 14.99 1.14
N LYS A 165 -12.51 14.89 1.68
CA LYS A 165 -11.36 15.67 1.20
C LYS A 165 -10.99 15.34 -0.25
N ARG A 166 -11.12 14.08 -0.65
CA ARG A 166 -10.84 13.66 -2.03
C ARG A 166 -11.88 14.17 -3.02
N ASN A 167 -13.16 14.18 -2.63
CA ASN A 167 -14.27 14.58 -3.51
C ASN A 167 -14.52 16.11 -3.53
N GLY A 168 -13.93 16.84 -2.61
CA GLY A 168 -14.06 18.30 -2.51
C GLY A 168 -12.97 19.10 -3.23
N ARG A 169 -12.14 18.43 -4.06
CA ARG A 169 -11.10 19.07 -4.89
C ARG A 169 -11.55 19.19 -6.33
#